data_17a5d46035e65aaf42b20bde765f576c
#
_entry.id   17a5d46035e65aaf42b20bde765f576c
#
_cell.length_a   1.000
_cell.length_b   1.000
_cell.length_c   1.000
_cell.angle_alpha   90.00
_cell.angle_beta   90.00
_cell.angle_gamma   90.00
#
_symmetry.space_group_name_H-M   'P 1'
#
loop_
_entity.id
_entity.type
_entity.pdbx_description
1 polymer ?
#
loop_
_entity_poly.entity_id
_entity_poly.type
_entity_poly.pdbx_seq_one_letter_code
_entity_poly.pdbx_strand_id
1 'polypeptide(L)'
;MQDVLFDLINGMAHSSPTLDAVMLFAAGPLIYLLFAAAGIVSLLAMRHQDRTTNIWMVGQVGAALLLGFLVNRVLRMMAFHERPFQTREVNLLVEHDPGVSFPSNHATAAITVALVVGIFVSALWGWLLALPAVLVAVSRVFVGVHWPSDIIMGGVVGVVATFLVWWGAKLVRRKYFQAEAEEADLQPGADATVVLPRVPAEDETVVLPRVRR
;
A
#
# COMPACT_ATOMS: atom_id res chain seq x y z
N MET A 1 18.80 -5.81 -23.53
CA MET A 1 18.57 -4.62 -22.69
C MET A 1 18.59 -4.97 -21.20
N GLN A 2 17.95 -6.04 -20.76
CA GLN A 2 18.02 -6.52 -19.38
C GLN A 2 19.45 -6.81 -18.92
N ASP A 3 20.26 -7.54 -19.72
CA ASP A 3 21.63 -7.87 -19.41
C ASP A 3 22.52 -6.65 -19.27
N VAL A 4 22.36 -5.66 -20.15
CA VAL A 4 23.14 -4.40 -20.11
C VAL A 4 22.87 -3.64 -18.80
N LEU A 5 21.60 -3.55 -18.37
CA LEU A 5 21.26 -2.92 -17.11
C LEU A 5 21.75 -3.73 -15.90
N PHE A 6 21.69 -5.05 -15.99
CA PHE A 6 22.25 -5.92 -14.96
C PHE A 6 23.76 -5.71 -14.83
N ASP A 7 24.48 -5.78 -15.94
CA ASP A 7 25.95 -5.62 -15.96
C ASP A 7 26.38 -4.23 -15.48
N LEU A 8 25.62 -3.19 -15.81
CA LEU A 8 25.88 -1.83 -15.33
C LEU A 8 25.76 -1.73 -13.80
N ILE A 9 24.75 -2.38 -13.20
CA ILE A 9 24.49 -2.30 -11.76
C ILE A 9 25.36 -3.30 -10.98
N ASN A 10 25.36 -4.58 -11.36
CA ASN A 10 26.12 -5.62 -10.68
C ASN A 10 27.63 -5.49 -10.94
N GLY A 11 28.03 -4.93 -12.08
CA GLY A 11 29.44 -4.66 -12.39
C GLY A 11 30.09 -3.63 -11.46
N MET A 12 29.31 -2.84 -10.72
CA MET A 12 29.83 -1.94 -9.69
C MET A 12 30.17 -2.65 -8.37
N ALA A 13 29.70 -3.88 -8.17
CA ALA A 13 30.04 -4.67 -7.00
C ALA A 13 31.56 -4.96 -6.97
N HIS A 14 32.14 -4.97 -5.78
CA HIS A 14 33.58 -5.05 -5.51
C HIS A 14 34.41 -3.82 -5.97
N SER A 15 33.78 -2.77 -6.50
CA SER A 15 34.51 -1.54 -6.87
C SER A 15 34.86 -0.67 -5.66
N SER A 16 34.07 -0.74 -4.59
CA SER A 16 34.29 0.01 -3.36
C SER A 16 33.70 -0.73 -2.14
N PRO A 17 34.49 -1.00 -1.09
CA PRO A 17 33.99 -1.63 0.13
C PRO A 17 32.84 -0.85 0.79
N THR A 18 32.85 0.47 0.71
CA THR A 18 31.79 1.32 1.25
C THR A 18 30.49 1.14 0.46
N LEU A 19 30.57 1.10 -0.89
CA LEU A 19 29.42 0.88 -1.73
C LEU A 19 28.82 -0.52 -1.50
N ASP A 20 29.67 -1.54 -1.41
CA ASP A 20 29.25 -2.90 -1.11
C ASP A 20 28.55 -2.98 0.24
N ALA A 21 29.09 -2.35 1.28
CA ALA A 21 28.47 -2.33 2.61
C ALA A 21 27.10 -1.65 2.60
N VAL A 22 26.95 -0.50 1.90
CA VAL A 22 25.68 0.21 1.76
C VAL A 22 24.65 -0.66 1.01
N MET A 23 25.05 -1.30 -0.08
CA MET A 23 24.16 -2.12 -0.89
C MET A 23 23.80 -3.45 -0.20
N LEU A 24 24.70 -4.05 0.55
CA LEU A 24 24.42 -5.19 1.42
C LEU A 24 23.42 -4.83 2.52
N PHE A 25 23.60 -3.68 3.16
CA PHE A 25 22.63 -3.18 4.12
C PHE A 25 21.27 -2.93 3.48
N ALA A 26 21.23 -2.36 2.27
CA ALA A 26 19.99 -2.13 1.53
C ALA A 26 19.32 -3.43 1.09
N ALA A 27 20.09 -4.45 0.71
CA ALA A 27 19.56 -5.73 0.26
C ALA A 27 18.99 -6.60 1.40
N GLY A 28 19.42 -6.38 2.63
CA GLY A 28 19.00 -7.14 3.80
C GLY A 28 18.28 -6.29 4.85
N PRO A 29 18.97 -5.63 5.79
CA PRO A 29 18.35 -4.95 6.94
C PRO A 29 17.40 -3.81 6.60
N LEU A 30 17.64 -3.05 5.53
CA LEU A 30 16.89 -1.83 5.22
C LEU A 30 15.39 -2.06 5.04
N ILE A 31 14.97 -3.22 4.53
CA ILE A 31 13.54 -3.52 4.37
C ILE A 31 12.82 -3.59 5.72
N TYR A 32 13.45 -4.14 6.75
CA TYR A 32 12.87 -4.20 8.09
C TYR A 32 12.75 -2.81 8.71
N LEU A 33 13.76 -1.94 8.50
CA LEU A 33 13.72 -0.55 8.94
C LEU A 33 12.64 0.24 8.20
N LEU A 34 12.43 -0.03 6.90
CA LEU A 34 11.36 0.55 6.11
C LEU A 34 9.98 0.19 6.68
N PHE A 35 9.76 -1.09 7.02
CA PHE A 35 8.53 -1.54 7.66
C PHE A 35 8.35 -0.94 9.06
N ALA A 36 9.41 -0.88 9.85
CA ALA A 36 9.38 -0.26 11.18
C ALA A 36 9.04 1.23 11.11
N ALA A 37 9.67 1.98 10.20
CA ALA A 37 9.39 3.40 9.99
C ALA A 37 7.94 3.62 9.53
N ALA A 38 7.47 2.83 8.56
CA ALA A 38 6.08 2.88 8.10
C ALA A 38 5.09 2.57 9.22
N GLY A 39 5.39 1.58 10.07
CA GLY A 39 4.59 1.22 11.24
C GLY A 39 4.54 2.37 12.26
N ILE A 40 5.67 2.97 12.59
CA ILE A 40 5.76 4.11 13.54
C ILE A 40 4.95 5.29 13.01
N VAL A 41 5.13 5.68 11.73
CA VAL A 41 4.40 6.78 11.12
C VAL A 41 2.88 6.52 11.14
N SER A 42 2.48 5.29 10.81
CA SER A 42 1.06 4.89 10.84
C SER A 42 0.50 4.94 12.26
N LEU A 43 1.21 4.41 13.26
CA LEU A 43 0.79 4.45 14.66
C LEU A 43 0.68 5.89 15.21
N LEU A 44 1.59 6.78 14.82
CA LEU A 44 1.52 8.19 15.20
C LEU A 44 0.31 8.88 14.56
N ALA A 45 0.01 8.59 13.29
CA ALA A 45 -1.17 9.13 12.62
C ALA A 45 -2.49 8.63 13.25
N MET A 46 -2.53 7.36 13.68
CA MET A 46 -3.71 6.75 14.32
C MET A 46 -4.12 7.45 15.62
N ARG A 47 -3.18 8.10 16.32
CA ARG A 47 -3.49 8.82 17.59
C ARG A 47 -4.39 10.02 17.40
N HIS A 48 -4.47 10.56 16.19
CA HIS A 48 -5.23 11.76 15.83
C HIS A 48 -6.49 11.47 15.00
N GLN A 49 -6.81 10.19 14.81
CA GLN A 49 -7.93 9.74 13.99
C GLN A 49 -8.93 8.93 14.83
N ASP A 50 -10.18 8.88 14.38
CA ASP A 50 -11.21 8.04 14.97
C ASP A 50 -10.96 6.54 14.71
N ARG A 51 -11.63 5.69 15.51
CA ARG A 51 -11.48 4.24 15.46
C ARG A 51 -11.83 3.66 14.08
N THR A 52 -12.88 4.18 13.46
CA THR A 52 -13.36 3.70 12.15
C THR A 52 -12.33 3.96 11.06
N THR A 53 -11.80 5.19 11.00
CA THR A 53 -10.72 5.56 10.07
C THR A 53 -9.48 4.71 10.29
N ASN A 54 -9.10 4.44 11.53
CA ASN A 54 -7.97 3.57 11.85
C ASN A 54 -8.16 2.14 11.36
N ILE A 55 -9.36 1.55 11.54
CA ILE A 55 -9.67 0.20 11.05
C ILE A 55 -9.58 0.17 9.52
N TRP A 56 -10.14 1.17 8.83
CA TRP A 56 -10.04 1.27 7.36
C TRP A 56 -8.59 1.39 6.89
N MET A 57 -7.79 2.22 7.55
CA MET A 57 -6.37 2.40 7.20
C MET A 57 -5.59 1.09 7.36
N VAL A 58 -5.69 0.42 8.52
CA VAL A 58 -5.01 -0.86 8.78
C VAL A 58 -5.48 -1.94 7.80
N GLY A 59 -6.79 -2.01 7.55
CA GLY A 59 -7.38 -2.95 6.59
C GLY A 59 -6.83 -2.75 5.18
N GLN A 60 -6.70 -1.52 4.70
CA GLN A 60 -6.16 -1.21 3.37
C GLN A 60 -4.66 -1.53 3.27
N VAL A 61 -3.87 -1.19 4.29
CA VAL A 61 -2.44 -1.53 4.34
C VAL A 61 -2.25 -3.05 4.28
N GLY A 62 -2.96 -3.79 5.15
CA GLY A 62 -2.89 -5.25 5.17
C GLY A 62 -3.37 -5.88 3.86
N ALA A 63 -4.48 -5.39 3.30
CA ALA A 63 -5.01 -5.90 2.04
C ALA A 63 -4.07 -5.66 0.85
N ALA A 64 -3.42 -4.49 0.77
CA ALA A 64 -2.48 -4.20 -0.32
C ALA A 64 -1.23 -5.10 -0.26
N LEU A 65 -0.66 -5.28 0.94
CA LEU A 65 0.48 -6.19 1.14
C LEU A 65 0.11 -7.64 0.83
N LEU A 66 -1.04 -8.10 1.31
CA LEU A 66 -1.52 -9.45 1.06
C LEU A 66 -1.79 -9.68 -0.43
N LEU A 67 -2.47 -8.74 -1.10
CA LEU A 67 -2.74 -8.81 -2.53
C LEU A 67 -1.44 -8.85 -3.34
N GLY A 68 -0.48 -7.98 -3.03
CA GLY A 68 0.83 -7.97 -3.67
C GLY A 68 1.57 -9.31 -3.49
N PHE A 69 1.54 -9.87 -2.28
CA PHE A 69 2.13 -11.19 -2.00
C PHE A 69 1.44 -12.31 -2.78
N LEU A 70 0.11 -12.34 -2.81
CA LEU A 70 -0.66 -13.35 -3.55
C LEU A 70 -0.43 -13.26 -5.05
N VAL A 71 -0.42 -12.05 -5.63
CA VAL A 71 -0.11 -11.85 -7.05
C VAL A 71 1.31 -12.32 -7.36
N ASN A 72 2.31 -11.98 -6.54
CA ASN A 72 3.66 -12.49 -6.70
C ASN A 72 3.71 -14.01 -6.63
N ARG A 73 2.94 -14.63 -5.73
CA ARG A 73 2.89 -16.09 -5.61
C ARG A 73 2.35 -16.73 -6.88
N VAL A 74 1.27 -16.16 -7.45
CA VAL A 74 0.67 -16.65 -8.70
C VAL A 74 1.64 -16.47 -9.88
N LEU A 75 2.22 -15.28 -10.04
CA LEU A 75 3.18 -15.00 -11.12
C LEU A 75 4.41 -15.92 -11.05
N ARG A 76 4.89 -16.21 -9.85
CA ARG A 76 6.02 -17.12 -9.62
C ARG A 76 5.71 -18.58 -10.00
N MET A 77 4.44 -18.99 -9.89
CA MET A 77 4.00 -20.32 -10.34
C MET A 77 3.85 -20.40 -11.86
N MET A 78 3.63 -19.27 -12.53
CA MET A 78 3.43 -19.19 -13.99
C MET A 78 4.71 -18.88 -14.77
N ALA A 79 5.67 -18.21 -14.14
CA ALA A 79 6.91 -17.77 -14.79
C ALA A 79 8.11 -18.59 -14.31
N PHE A 80 8.77 -19.25 -15.26
CA PHE A 80 10.04 -19.94 -14.99
C PHE A 80 11.18 -18.97 -15.35
N HIS A 81 11.67 -18.23 -14.36
CA HIS A 81 12.75 -17.27 -14.53
C HIS A 81 13.83 -17.53 -13.49
N GLU A 82 14.94 -18.11 -13.92
CA GLU A 82 16.08 -18.42 -13.06
C GLU A 82 16.80 -17.15 -12.60
N ARG A 83 17.47 -17.22 -11.45
CA ARG A 83 18.25 -16.12 -10.93
C ARG A 83 19.51 -15.86 -11.75
N PRO A 84 20.04 -14.62 -11.79
CA PRO A 84 21.26 -14.31 -12.53
C PRO A 84 22.41 -15.27 -12.25
N PHE A 85 22.69 -15.56 -10.98
CA PHE A 85 23.80 -16.43 -10.56
C PHE A 85 23.62 -17.92 -10.94
N GLN A 86 22.42 -18.33 -11.36
CA GLN A 86 22.17 -19.70 -11.85
C GLN A 86 22.48 -19.86 -13.35
N THR A 87 22.47 -18.75 -14.10
CA THR A 87 22.55 -18.77 -15.57
C THR A 87 23.86 -18.23 -16.11
N ARG A 88 24.61 -17.47 -15.29
CA ARG A 88 25.89 -16.86 -15.70
C ARG A 88 26.74 -16.51 -14.50
N GLU A 89 28.02 -16.22 -14.73
CA GLU A 89 28.90 -15.66 -13.72
C GLU A 89 28.45 -14.22 -13.36
N VAL A 90 28.36 -13.92 -12.08
CA VAL A 90 27.94 -12.63 -11.52
C VAL A 90 28.76 -12.25 -10.30
N ASN A 91 28.82 -10.99 -9.96
CA ASN A 91 29.36 -10.53 -8.67
C ASN A 91 28.31 -10.81 -7.57
N LEU A 92 28.34 -12.00 -6.99
CA LEU A 92 27.40 -12.40 -5.95
C LEU A 92 27.90 -11.96 -4.59
N LEU A 93 27.22 -11.00 -3.94
CA LEU A 93 27.61 -10.46 -2.63
C LEU A 93 26.89 -11.12 -1.47
N VAL A 94 25.83 -11.89 -1.71
CA VAL A 94 25.03 -12.59 -0.69
C VAL A 94 24.76 -14.02 -1.12
N GLU A 95 24.84 -14.96 -0.21
CA GLU A 95 24.36 -16.32 -0.43
C GLU A 95 22.85 -16.31 -0.59
N HIS A 96 22.35 -17.00 -1.59
CA HIS A 96 20.92 -17.12 -1.86
C HIS A 96 20.62 -18.48 -2.50
N ASP A 97 19.51 -19.10 -2.05
CA ASP A 97 19.08 -20.37 -2.61
C ASP A 97 18.70 -20.23 -4.10
N PRO A 98 19.02 -21.24 -4.92
CA PRO A 98 18.52 -21.35 -6.28
C PRO A 98 16.99 -21.34 -6.35
N GLY A 99 16.43 -20.93 -7.48
CA GLY A 99 14.99 -20.94 -7.69
C GLY A 99 14.49 -19.79 -8.55
N VAL A 100 13.17 -19.65 -8.63
CA VAL A 100 12.52 -18.62 -9.43
C VAL A 100 12.79 -17.23 -8.87
N SER A 101 13.33 -16.33 -9.72
CA SER A 101 13.64 -14.96 -9.36
C SER A 101 12.45 -14.00 -9.48
N PHE A 102 11.59 -14.23 -10.45
CA PHE A 102 10.51 -13.33 -10.88
C PHE A 102 9.17 -13.60 -10.18
N PRO A 103 8.46 -12.55 -9.76
CA PRO A 103 8.95 -11.20 -9.50
C PRO A 103 9.63 -11.07 -8.13
N SER A 104 10.32 -9.94 -7.87
CA SER A 104 11.01 -9.71 -6.60
C SER A 104 10.05 -9.35 -5.47
N ASN A 105 9.97 -10.21 -4.44
CA ASN A 105 9.16 -9.93 -3.24
C ASN A 105 9.65 -8.70 -2.47
N HIS A 106 10.97 -8.46 -2.41
CA HIS A 106 11.53 -7.28 -1.74
C HIS A 106 11.09 -5.99 -2.44
N ALA A 107 11.16 -5.96 -3.77
CA ALA A 107 10.71 -4.79 -4.54
C ALA A 107 9.20 -4.57 -4.36
N THR A 108 8.39 -5.63 -4.47
CA THR A 108 6.93 -5.52 -4.24
C THR A 108 6.61 -4.99 -2.86
N ALA A 109 7.17 -5.59 -1.81
CA ALA A 109 6.89 -5.20 -0.44
C ALA A 109 7.34 -3.76 -0.14
N ALA A 110 8.56 -3.39 -0.54
CA ALA A 110 9.11 -2.06 -0.29
C ALA A 110 8.30 -0.96 -0.99
N ILE A 111 7.98 -1.14 -2.28
CA ILE A 111 7.18 -0.18 -3.05
C ILE A 111 5.74 -0.11 -2.51
N THR A 112 5.13 -1.26 -2.18
CA THR A 112 3.79 -1.27 -1.57
C THR A 112 3.77 -0.48 -0.27
N VAL A 113 4.74 -0.69 0.64
CA VAL A 113 4.82 0.02 1.92
C VAL A 113 4.92 1.53 1.73
N ALA A 114 5.79 2.01 0.84
CA ALA A 114 5.92 3.44 0.56
C ALA A 114 4.60 4.03 0.01
N LEU A 115 3.94 3.32 -0.91
CA LEU A 115 2.68 3.75 -1.51
C LEU A 115 1.51 3.76 -0.53
N VAL A 116 1.36 2.71 0.30
CA VAL A 116 0.26 2.67 1.27
C VAL A 116 0.40 3.77 2.32
N VAL A 117 1.63 4.07 2.77
CA VAL A 117 1.87 5.22 3.65
C VAL A 117 1.56 6.52 2.94
N GLY A 118 1.98 6.67 1.68
CA GLY A 118 1.73 7.88 0.89
C GLY A 118 0.25 8.16 0.65
N ILE A 119 -0.53 7.14 0.38
CA ILE A 119 -1.94 7.27 0.01
C ILE A 119 -2.86 7.31 1.24
N PHE A 120 -2.59 6.47 2.25
CA PHE A 120 -3.52 6.26 3.37
C PHE A 120 -3.12 6.97 4.66
N VAL A 121 -1.87 7.42 4.78
CA VAL A 121 -1.35 8.06 5.99
C VAL A 121 -0.88 9.49 5.72
N SER A 122 0.17 9.67 4.91
CA SER A 122 0.77 10.97 4.63
C SER A 122 1.59 10.93 3.35
N ALA A 123 1.27 11.81 2.40
CA ALA A 123 2.00 11.94 1.14
C ALA A 123 3.49 12.24 1.37
N LEU A 124 3.82 13.11 2.34
CA LEU A 124 5.21 13.43 2.68
C LEU A 124 5.98 12.18 3.10
N TRP A 125 5.44 11.39 4.03
CA TRP A 125 6.09 10.18 4.49
C TRP A 125 6.17 9.11 3.40
N GLY A 126 5.17 9.04 2.53
CA GLY A 126 5.22 8.17 1.34
C GLY A 126 6.42 8.49 0.45
N TRP A 127 6.66 9.78 0.15
CA TRP A 127 7.83 10.21 -0.63
C TRP A 127 9.15 9.95 0.10
N LEU A 128 9.23 10.20 1.41
CA LEU A 128 10.43 9.91 2.20
C LEU A 128 10.75 8.42 2.25
N LEU A 129 9.73 7.54 2.28
CA LEU A 129 9.90 6.09 2.25
C LEU A 129 10.15 5.55 0.83
N ALA A 130 9.78 6.29 -0.22
CA ALA A 130 10.00 5.86 -1.59
C ALA A 130 11.49 5.73 -1.92
N LEU A 131 12.34 6.64 -1.45
CA LEU A 131 13.78 6.59 -1.68
C LEU A 131 14.41 5.29 -1.13
N PRO A 132 14.28 4.94 0.16
CA PRO A 132 14.79 3.67 0.67
C PRO A 132 14.10 2.46 0.03
N ALA A 133 12.83 2.55 -0.39
CA ALA A 133 12.15 1.46 -1.10
C ALA A 133 12.79 1.17 -2.47
N VAL A 134 13.11 2.21 -3.23
CA VAL A 134 13.85 2.06 -4.50
C VAL A 134 15.25 1.52 -4.25
N LEU A 135 15.93 1.98 -3.21
CA LEU A 135 17.26 1.48 -2.85
C LEU A 135 17.22 -0.02 -2.49
N VAL A 136 16.21 -0.48 -1.72
CA VAL A 136 15.97 -1.92 -1.49
C VAL A 136 15.80 -2.66 -2.81
N ALA A 137 14.99 -2.14 -3.74
CA ALA A 137 14.75 -2.80 -5.03
C ALA A 137 16.04 -2.90 -5.87
N VAL A 138 16.78 -1.80 -6.04
CA VAL A 138 18.01 -1.75 -6.85
C VAL A 138 19.13 -2.60 -6.23
N SER A 139 19.23 -2.63 -4.90
CA SER A 139 20.25 -3.43 -4.21
C SER A 139 20.15 -4.93 -4.52
N ARG A 140 18.93 -5.43 -4.85
CA ARG A 140 18.74 -6.85 -5.22
C ARG A 140 19.42 -7.22 -6.54
N VAL A 141 19.51 -6.26 -7.47
CA VAL A 141 20.26 -6.41 -8.71
C VAL A 141 21.76 -6.27 -8.43
N PHE A 142 22.13 -5.28 -7.62
CA PHE A 142 23.54 -5.02 -7.29
C PHE A 142 24.20 -6.24 -6.63
N VAL A 143 23.52 -6.91 -5.69
CA VAL A 143 24.06 -8.10 -5.02
C VAL A 143 23.95 -9.39 -5.85
N GLY A 144 23.43 -9.34 -7.11
CA GLY A 144 23.45 -10.43 -8.06
C GLY A 144 22.29 -11.46 -7.94
N VAL A 145 21.23 -11.18 -7.16
CA VAL A 145 20.18 -12.17 -6.88
C VAL A 145 18.89 -11.99 -7.71
N HIS A 146 18.71 -10.83 -8.36
CA HIS A 146 17.55 -10.53 -9.20
C HIS A 146 17.94 -9.82 -10.50
N TRP A 147 17.15 -10.06 -11.53
CA TRP A 147 17.22 -9.30 -12.76
C TRP A 147 16.54 -7.94 -12.62
N PRO A 148 16.91 -6.92 -13.43
CA PRO A 148 16.18 -5.65 -13.48
C PRO A 148 14.68 -5.81 -13.76
N SER A 149 14.28 -6.75 -14.61
CA SER A 149 12.88 -7.07 -14.89
C SER A 149 12.12 -7.57 -13.65
N ASP A 150 12.79 -8.31 -12.75
CA ASP A 150 12.16 -8.83 -11.53
C ASP A 150 11.75 -7.71 -10.58
N ILE A 151 12.63 -6.69 -10.45
CA ILE A 151 12.36 -5.54 -9.58
C ILE A 151 11.35 -4.58 -10.20
N ILE A 152 11.38 -4.38 -11.53
CA ILE A 152 10.39 -3.58 -12.25
C ILE A 152 9.00 -4.21 -12.08
N MET A 153 8.87 -5.51 -12.34
CA MET A 153 7.60 -6.21 -12.17
C MET A 153 7.15 -6.23 -10.71
N GLY A 154 8.07 -6.44 -9.77
CA GLY A 154 7.76 -6.33 -8.34
C GLY A 154 7.18 -4.96 -7.97
N GLY A 155 7.76 -3.88 -8.51
CA GLY A 155 7.25 -2.52 -8.39
C GLY A 155 5.85 -2.36 -8.99
N VAL A 156 5.64 -2.86 -10.21
CA VAL A 156 4.33 -2.84 -10.90
C VAL A 156 3.27 -3.55 -10.06
N VAL A 157 3.58 -4.74 -9.54
CA VAL A 157 2.67 -5.48 -8.64
C VAL A 157 2.33 -4.66 -7.40
N GLY A 158 3.32 -4.02 -6.77
CA GLY A 158 3.09 -3.16 -5.60
C GLY A 158 2.18 -1.97 -5.91
N VAL A 159 2.40 -1.29 -7.04
CA VAL A 159 1.56 -0.18 -7.51
C VAL A 159 0.13 -0.66 -7.77
N VAL A 160 -0.03 -1.71 -8.57
CA VAL A 160 -1.34 -2.23 -8.96
C VAL A 160 -2.13 -2.73 -7.74
N ALA A 161 -1.49 -3.49 -6.84
CA ALA A 161 -2.12 -3.97 -5.62
C ALA A 161 -2.63 -2.82 -4.74
N THR A 162 -1.79 -1.81 -4.52
CA THR A 162 -2.16 -0.63 -3.73
C THR A 162 -3.31 0.14 -4.36
N PHE A 163 -3.26 0.36 -5.68
CA PHE A 163 -4.31 1.07 -6.41
C PHE A 163 -5.65 0.32 -6.39
N LEU A 164 -5.63 -1.00 -6.60
CA LEU A 164 -6.85 -1.83 -6.56
C LEU A 164 -7.50 -1.80 -5.18
N VAL A 165 -6.70 -1.88 -4.11
CA VAL A 165 -7.22 -1.79 -2.73
C VAL A 165 -7.79 -0.40 -2.46
N TRP A 166 -7.09 0.67 -2.84
CA TRP A 166 -7.59 2.04 -2.69
C TRP A 166 -8.92 2.25 -3.43
N TRP A 167 -9.00 1.79 -4.68
CA TRP A 167 -10.21 1.92 -5.49
C TRP A 167 -11.37 1.09 -4.92
N GLY A 168 -11.10 -0.18 -4.57
CA GLY A 168 -12.08 -1.05 -3.92
C GLY A 168 -12.60 -0.48 -2.61
N ALA A 169 -11.72 0.03 -1.76
CA ALA A 169 -12.08 0.68 -0.50
C ALA A 169 -12.97 1.92 -0.72
N LYS A 170 -12.69 2.73 -1.76
CA LYS A 170 -13.57 3.86 -2.14
C LYS A 170 -14.97 3.39 -2.53
N LEU A 171 -15.08 2.30 -3.29
CA LEU A 171 -16.40 1.77 -3.70
C LEU A 171 -17.19 1.25 -2.51
N VAL A 172 -16.55 0.48 -1.62
CA VAL A 172 -17.18 -0.05 -0.39
C VAL A 172 -17.61 1.10 0.52
N ARG A 173 -16.73 2.09 0.72
CA ARG A 173 -17.04 3.24 1.57
C ARG A 173 -18.20 4.08 1.06
N ARG A 174 -18.30 4.29 -0.26
CA ARG A 174 -19.44 4.98 -0.87
C ARG A 174 -20.75 4.26 -0.60
N LYS A 175 -20.80 2.94 -0.77
CA LYS A 175 -22.00 2.14 -0.48
C LYS A 175 -22.39 2.18 0.99
N TYR A 176 -21.40 2.10 1.90
CA TYR A 176 -21.64 2.16 3.32
C TYR A 176 -22.27 3.49 3.75
N PHE A 177 -21.71 4.62 3.32
CA PHE A 177 -22.25 5.93 3.66
C PHE A 177 -23.61 6.22 2.98
N GLN A 178 -23.86 5.67 1.79
CA GLN A 178 -25.18 5.78 1.15
C GLN A 178 -26.24 4.99 1.93
N ALA A 179 -25.92 3.78 2.39
CA ALA A 179 -26.82 2.97 3.21
C ALA A 179 -27.12 3.63 4.57
N GLU A 180 -26.10 4.20 5.22
CA GLU A 180 -26.27 4.92 6.49
C GLU A 180 -27.13 6.19 6.34
N ALA A 181 -26.98 6.92 5.24
CA ALA A 181 -27.79 8.09 4.94
C ALA A 181 -29.26 7.72 4.63
N GLU A 182 -29.47 6.61 3.91
CA GLU A 182 -30.82 6.11 3.59
C GLU A 182 -31.52 5.59 4.87
N GLU A 183 -30.80 4.93 5.76
CA GLU A 183 -31.33 4.46 7.04
C GLU A 183 -31.67 5.63 7.99
N ALA A 184 -30.86 6.69 7.97
CA ALA A 184 -31.12 7.92 8.72
C ALA A 184 -32.35 8.69 8.21
N ASP A 185 -32.61 8.66 6.89
CA ASP A 185 -33.80 9.30 6.30
C ASP A 185 -35.09 8.48 6.57
N LEU A 186 -34.95 7.16 6.75
CA LEU A 186 -36.06 6.26 7.11
C LEU A 186 -36.44 6.32 8.60
N GLN A 187 -35.53 6.80 9.45
CA GLN A 187 -35.78 7.06 10.87
C GLN A 187 -35.77 8.56 11.15
N PRO A 188 -36.86 9.30 10.85
CA PRO A 188 -36.99 10.67 11.28
C PRO A 188 -36.90 10.68 12.82
N GLY A 189 -35.85 11.29 13.31
CA GLY A 189 -35.40 11.21 14.70
C GLY A 189 -36.53 11.45 15.68
N ALA A 190 -36.55 10.64 16.76
CA ALA A 190 -37.40 10.81 17.92
C ALA A 190 -37.24 12.19 18.60
N ASP A 191 -36.35 13.04 18.07
CA ASP A 191 -36.01 14.39 18.57
C ASP A 191 -36.43 15.51 17.59
N ALA A 192 -37.23 15.21 16.58
CA ALA A 192 -37.91 16.28 15.84
C ALA A 192 -38.95 16.90 16.77
N THR A 193 -38.53 17.85 17.58
CA THR A 193 -39.41 18.75 18.32
C THR A 193 -40.28 19.45 17.27
N VAL A 194 -41.47 18.92 17.06
CA VAL A 194 -42.48 19.62 16.24
C VAL A 194 -42.81 20.91 16.99
N VAL A 195 -42.19 22.00 16.58
CA VAL A 195 -42.58 23.33 17.04
C VAL A 195 -43.98 23.54 16.46
N LEU A 196 -44.97 23.18 17.28
CA LEU A 196 -46.36 23.52 16.95
C LEU A 196 -46.45 25.05 16.82
N PRO A 197 -47.02 25.56 15.75
CA PRO A 197 -47.26 27.01 15.63
C PRO A 197 -48.14 27.43 16.81
N ARG A 198 -47.74 28.51 17.47
CA ARG A 198 -48.51 29.10 18.57
C ARG A 198 -49.94 29.32 18.11
N VAL A 199 -50.87 28.60 18.72
CA VAL A 199 -52.30 28.80 18.49
C VAL A 199 -52.64 30.25 18.96
N PRO A 200 -53.13 31.14 18.08
CA PRO A 200 -53.64 32.41 18.53
C PRO A 200 -54.83 32.19 19.47
N ALA A 201 -54.87 32.96 20.54
CA ALA A 201 -56.00 32.89 21.46
C ALA A 201 -57.26 33.41 20.73
N GLU A 202 -58.26 32.54 20.68
CA GLU A 202 -59.65 32.82 20.32
C GLU A 202 -59.89 33.24 18.83
N ASP A 203 -60.64 32.43 18.09
CA ASP A 203 -61.42 32.69 16.86
C ASP A 203 -60.82 32.37 15.48
N GLU A 204 -59.73 31.63 15.30
CA GLU A 204 -59.38 31.14 13.97
C GLU A 204 -59.28 29.61 13.92
N THR A 205 -60.12 28.98 13.06
CA THR A 205 -60.06 27.56 12.77
C THR A 205 -58.80 27.28 11.95
N VAL A 206 -57.73 26.81 12.59
CA VAL A 206 -56.51 26.42 11.88
C VAL A 206 -56.70 25.08 11.22
N VAL A 207 -56.74 25.05 9.89
CA VAL A 207 -56.73 23.82 9.08
C VAL A 207 -55.31 23.26 9.05
N LEU A 208 -55.05 22.21 9.79
CA LEU A 208 -53.77 21.52 9.78
C LEU A 208 -53.52 20.82 8.42
N PRO A 209 -52.34 20.94 7.81
CA PRO A 209 -52.05 20.22 6.59
C PRO A 209 -52.02 18.71 6.84
N ARG A 210 -52.63 17.93 5.96
CA ARG A 210 -52.64 16.47 6.01
C ARG A 210 -51.23 15.93 5.89
N VAL A 211 -50.76 15.24 6.91
CA VAL A 211 -49.54 14.44 6.83
C VAL A 211 -49.80 13.29 5.85
N ARG A 212 -49.13 13.29 4.71
CA ARG A 212 -49.10 12.12 3.82
C ARG A 212 -48.27 11.02 4.48
N ARG A 213 -48.88 9.88 4.64
CA ARG A 213 -48.23 8.61 5.00
C ARG A 213 -47.41 8.06 3.85
#